data_63f41994caa12c46dcd15de7be170719
#
_entry.id   63f41994caa12c46dcd15de7be170719
#
_cell.length_a   1.000
_cell.length_b   1.000
_cell.length_c   1.000
_cell.angle_alpha   90.00
_cell.angle_beta   90.00
_cell.angle_gamma   90.00
#
_symmetry.space_group_name_H-M   'P 1'
#
loop_
_entity.id
_entity.type
_entity.pdbx_description
1 polymer ?
#
loop_
_entity_poly.entity_id
_entity_poly.type
_entity_poly.pdbx_seq_one_letter_code
_entity_poly.pdbx_strand_id
1 'polypeptide(L)'
;MKQLLPATLFTILLTAFTVQKYNPQELTQMVATLPGLNSRALQKDLETDINNLSGVQFIETSLISKTLILNYDAQKLSFQQVDHILHKWGCSTGEVSFKSLN
;
A
#
# COMPACT_ATOMS: atom_id res chain seq x y z
N MET A 1 -1.72 8.53 -49.80
CA MET A 1 -1.27 7.56 -49.15
C MET A 1 -0.35 7.81 -48.11
N LYS A 2 0.62 8.57 -48.29
CA LYS A 2 1.56 8.84 -47.29
C LYS A 2 0.94 9.48 -46.07
N GLN A 3 -0.13 10.20 -46.24
CA GLN A 3 -0.72 10.84 -45.10
C GLN A 3 -1.31 9.87 -44.13
N LEU A 4 -1.69 8.71 -44.63
CA LEU A 4 -2.29 7.73 -43.76
C LEU A 4 -1.32 7.19 -42.74
N LEU A 5 -0.08 7.05 -43.14
CA LEU A 5 0.91 6.49 -42.25
C LEU A 5 1.06 7.25 -40.96
N PRO A 6 1.23 8.57 -41.02
CA PRO A 6 1.36 9.30 -39.76
C PRO A 6 0.14 9.17 -38.89
N ALA A 7 -1.01 9.13 -39.48
CA ALA A 7 -2.22 9.01 -38.69
C ALA A 7 -2.28 7.65 -38.01
N THR A 8 -1.87 6.63 -38.72
CA THR A 8 -1.90 5.31 -38.15
C THR A 8 -0.93 5.18 -36.98
N LEU A 9 0.25 5.73 -37.15
CA LEU A 9 1.23 5.69 -36.09
C LEU A 9 0.74 6.40 -34.87
N PHE A 10 0.10 7.51 -35.06
CA PHE A 10 -0.40 8.28 -33.96
C PHE A 10 -1.43 7.51 -33.18
N THR A 11 -2.29 6.80 -33.86
CA THR A 11 -3.31 6.01 -33.23
C THR A 11 -2.68 4.90 -32.38
N ILE A 12 -1.67 4.27 -32.91
CA ILE A 12 -0.99 3.21 -32.18
C ILE A 12 -0.37 3.74 -30.92
N LEU A 13 0.22 4.90 -30.98
CA LEU A 13 0.81 5.48 -29.79
C LEU A 13 -0.22 5.76 -28.72
N LEU A 14 -1.37 6.24 -29.12
CA LEU A 14 -2.41 6.48 -28.15
C LEU A 14 -2.86 5.22 -27.48
N THR A 15 -2.96 4.16 -28.23
CA THR A 15 -3.37 2.88 -27.68
C THR A 15 -2.36 2.39 -26.65
N ALA A 16 -1.10 2.47 -26.99
CA ALA A 16 -0.07 2.02 -26.09
C ALA A 16 -0.09 2.84 -24.81
N PHE A 17 -0.27 4.12 -24.93
CA PHE A 17 -0.32 4.99 -23.77
C PHE A 17 -1.50 4.64 -22.89
N THR A 18 -2.63 4.34 -23.47
CA THR A 18 -3.81 3.96 -22.72
C THR A 18 -3.56 2.69 -21.95
N VAL A 19 -2.91 1.74 -22.55
CA VAL A 19 -2.60 0.48 -21.88
C VAL A 19 -1.76 0.75 -20.64
N GLN A 20 -0.79 1.64 -20.77
CA GLN A 20 0.02 1.95 -19.64
C GLN A 20 -0.75 2.56 -18.51
N LYS A 21 -1.75 3.34 -18.83
CA LYS A 21 -2.56 3.93 -17.78
C LYS A 21 -3.26 2.89 -16.96
N TYR A 22 -3.50 1.76 -17.54
CA TYR A 22 -4.21 0.74 -16.83
C TYR A 22 -3.32 -0.19 -16.08
N ASN A 23 -2.07 0.13 -15.98
CA ASN A 23 -1.23 -0.66 -15.12
C ASN A 23 -1.74 -0.41 -13.71
N PRO A 24 -2.52 -1.29 -13.17
CA PRO A 24 -3.24 -0.98 -11.94
C PRO A 24 -2.34 -1.07 -10.74
N GLN A 25 -2.75 -0.38 -9.72
CA GLN A 25 -2.13 -0.53 -8.42
C GLN A 25 -2.38 -1.94 -7.95
N GLU A 26 -1.45 -2.44 -7.18
CA GLU A 26 -1.60 -3.75 -6.58
C GLU A 26 -2.08 -3.56 -5.16
N LEU A 27 -3.33 -3.22 -5.00
CA LEU A 27 -3.89 -2.92 -3.69
C LEU A 27 -3.99 -4.17 -2.84
N THR A 28 -3.42 -4.10 -1.67
CA THR A 28 -3.34 -5.22 -0.75
C THR A 28 -3.79 -4.75 0.61
N GLN A 29 -4.52 -5.60 1.31
CA GLN A 29 -4.88 -5.35 2.69
C GLN A 29 -4.08 -6.27 3.59
N MET A 30 -3.39 -5.68 4.55
CA MET A 30 -2.67 -6.42 5.57
C MET A 30 -3.44 -6.29 6.87
N VAL A 31 -3.68 -7.41 7.53
CA VAL A 31 -4.26 -7.41 8.86
C VAL A 31 -3.26 -8.11 9.77
N ALA A 32 -2.85 -7.43 10.82
CA ALA A 32 -1.82 -7.94 11.71
C ALA A 32 -2.20 -7.74 13.16
N THR A 33 -1.77 -8.64 14.01
CA THR A 33 -1.88 -8.40 15.44
C THR A 33 -0.61 -7.73 15.92
N LEU A 34 -0.75 -6.80 16.85
CA LEU A 34 0.36 -6.03 17.40
C LEU A 34 0.32 -6.16 18.91
N PRO A 35 0.89 -7.24 19.47
CA PRO A 35 0.80 -7.44 20.93
C PRO A 35 1.44 -6.32 21.72
N GLY A 36 2.39 -5.60 21.13
CA GLY A 36 3.05 -4.50 21.83
C GLY A 36 2.30 -3.19 21.81
N LEU A 37 1.15 -3.13 21.13
CA LEU A 37 0.38 -1.91 21.06
C LEU A 37 -0.36 -1.72 22.39
N ASN A 38 0.09 -0.77 23.20
CA ASN A 38 -0.43 -0.67 24.56
C ASN A 38 -0.77 0.74 25.03
N SER A 39 -0.74 1.74 24.18
CA SER A 39 -1.12 3.08 24.58
C SER A 39 -1.59 3.90 23.39
N ARG A 40 -2.38 4.93 23.67
CA ARG A 40 -2.85 5.83 22.62
C ARG A 40 -1.72 6.62 22.01
N ALA A 41 -0.75 7.00 22.80
CA ALA A 41 0.38 7.75 22.28
C ALA A 41 1.15 6.93 21.26
N LEU A 42 1.40 5.67 21.60
CA LEU A 42 2.08 4.77 20.69
C LEU A 42 1.25 4.53 19.44
N GLN A 43 -0.05 4.34 19.61
CA GLN A 43 -0.95 4.14 18.49
C GLN A 43 -0.88 5.30 17.52
N LYS A 44 -0.93 6.52 18.02
CA LYS A 44 -0.91 7.70 17.18
C LYS A 44 0.42 7.85 16.46
N ASP A 45 1.53 7.65 17.17
CA ASP A 45 2.84 7.80 16.58
C ASP A 45 3.07 6.75 15.50
N LEU A 46 2.64 5.54 15.76
CA LEU A 46 2.79 4.45 14.81
C LEU A 46 1.98 4.71 13.55
N GLU A 47 0.73 5.12 13.72
CA GLU A 47 -0.12 5.41 12.57
C GLU A 47 0.44 6.54 11.73
N THR A 48 0.97 7.56 12.37
CA THR A 48 1.55 8.70 11.66
C THR A 48 2.74 8.26 10.83
N ASP A 49 3.63 7.47 11.43
CA ASP A 49 4.82 7.02 10.74
C ASP A 49 4.48 6.14 9.54
N ILE A 50 3.56 5.21 9.72
CA ILE A 50 3.18 4.33 8.64
C ILE A 50 2.44 5.09 7.56
N ASN A 51 1.57 6.01 7.95
CA ASN A 51 0.80 6.77 7.00
C ASN A 51 1.66 7.66 6.11
N ASN A 52 2.88 7.96 6.55
CA ASN A 52 3.80 8.75 5.75
C ASN A 52 4.55 7.93 4.70
N LEU A 53 4.40 6.62 4.71
CA LEU A 53 5.05 5.79 3.71
C LEU A 53 4.35 5.91 2.38
N SER A 54 5.13 5.87 1.31
CA SER A 54 4.58 5.91 -0.03
C SER A 54 3.77 4.64 -0.28
N GLY A 55 2.59 4.80 -0.84
CA GLY A 55 1.74 3.66 -1.18
C GLY A 55 0.66 3.33 -0.17
N VAL A 56 0.66 3.98 0.99
CA VAL A 56 -0.37 3.73 1.99
C VAL A 56 -1.67 4.40 1.55
N GLN A 57 -2.75 3.63 1.54
CA GLN A 57 -4.07 4.14 1.19
C GLN A 57 -4.93 4.35 2.42
N PHE A 58 -4.79 3.48 3.39
CA PHE A 58 -5.66 3.53 4.57
C PHE A 58 -4.99 2.76 5.70
N ILE A 59 -5.07 3.29 6.89
CA ILE A 59 -4.55 2.62 8.07
C ILE A 59 -5.51 2.80 9.23
N GLU A 60 -5.72 1.73 9.98
CA GLU A 60 -6.55 1.76 11.17
C GLU A 60 -5.97 0.80 12.18
N THR A 61 -5.92 1.21 13.44
CA THR A 61 -5.46 0.34 14.52
C THR A 61 -6.49 0.32 15.62
N SER A 62 -6.48 -0.75 16.41
CA SER A 62 -7.36 -0.89 17.56
C SER A 62 -6.55 -1.27 18.78
N LEU A 63 -6.65 -0.46 19.83
CA LEU A 63 -6.00 -0.78 21.10
C LEU A 63 -6.66 -1.96 21.78
N ILE A 64 -7.96 -2.09 21.61
CA ILE A 64 -8.69 -3.13 22.31
C ILE A 64 -8.34 -4.50 21.76
N SER A 65 -8.38 -4.65 20.45
CA SER A 65 -8.06 -5.93 19.82
C SER A 65 -6.58 -6.06 19.49
N LYS A 66 -5.82 -4.97 19.64
CA LYS A 66 -4.40 -4.94 19.32
C LYS A 66 -4.16 -5.38 17.89
N THR A 67 -4.89 -4.76 16.97
CA THR A 67 -4.78 -5.10 15.55
C THR A 67 -4.48 -3.88 14.72
N LEU A 68 -3.92 -4.15 13.55
CA LEU A 68 -3.62 -3.15 12.53
C LEU A 68 -4.24 -3.60 11.22
N ILE A 69 -4.94 -2.70 10.57
CA ILE A 69 -5.43 -2.92 9.22
C ILE A 69 -4.77 -1.86 8.33
N LEU A 70 -4.12 -2.33 7.27
CA LEU A 70 -3.39 -1.44 6.38
C LEU A 70 -3.70 -1.79 4.95
N ASN A 71 -4.24 -0.82 4.20
CA ASN A 71 -4.44 -0.98 2.77
C ASN A 71 -3.34 -0.20 2.07
N TYR A 72 -2.63 -0.84 1.17
CA TYR A 72 -1.48 -0.21 0.53
C TYR A 72 -1.27 -0.78 -0.87
N ASP A 73 -0.51 -0.03 -1.66
CA ASP A 73 -0.14 -0.43 -3.00
C ASP A 73 1.15 -1.24 -2.90
N ALA A 74 1.07 -2.54 -3.15
CA ALA A 74 2.21 -3.43 -2.99
C ALA A 74 3.30 -3.18 -4.03
N GLN A 75 3.02 -2.40 -5.05
CA GLN A 75 4.05 -2.01 -6.00
C GLN A 75 4.92 -0.87 -5.46
N LYS A 76 4.42 -0.14 -4.49
CA LYS A 76 5.15 1.00 -3.93
C LYS A 76 5.68 0.75 -2.53
N LEU A 77 5.08 -0.19 -1.81
CA LEU A 77 5.41 -0.41 -0.42
C LEU A 77 5.52 -1.90 -0.16
N SER A 78 6.59 -2.31 0.49
CA SER A 78 6.77 -3.71 0.85
C SER A 78 6.45 -3.92 2.33
N PHE A 79 6.13 -5.16 2.68
CA PHE A 79 5.90 -5.48 4.08
C PHE A 79 7.13 -5.19 4.93
N GLN A 80 8.32 -5.38 4.39
CA GLN A 80 9.54 -5.13 5.15
C GLN A 80 9.65 -3.68 5.60
N GLN A 81 9.17 -2.77 4.79
CA GLN A 81 9.21 -1.36 5.19
C GLN A 81 8.27 -1.08 6.34
N VAL A 82 7.08 -1.69 6.31
CA VAL A 82 6.13 -1.56 7.41
C VAL A 82 6.66 -2.23 8.65
N ASP A 83 7.20 -3.43 8.50
CA ASP A 83 7.73 -4.19 9.61
C ASP A 83 8.87 -3.45 10.30
N HIS A 84 9.69 -2.75 9.54
CA HIS A 84 10.79 -1.96 10.09
C HIS A 84 10.24 -0.88 11.03
N ILE A 85 9.17 -0.21 10.62
CA ILE A 85 8.58 0.82 11.47
C ILE A 85 7.94 0.20 12.70
N LEU A 86 7.28 -0.94 12.56
CA LEU A 86 6.68 -1.62 13.69
C LEU A 86 7.74 -1.99 14.72
N HIS A 87 8.87 -2.51 14.27
CA HIS A 87 9.97 -2.83 15.17
C HIS A 87 10.53 -1.60 15.86
N LYS A 88 10.65 -0.51 15.12
CA LYS A 88 11.16 0.73 15.66
C LYS A 88 10.33 1.19 16.86
N TRP A 89 9.04 0.95 16.83
CA TRP A 89 8.14 1.36 17.92
C TRP A 89 7.86 0.25 18.91
N GLY A 90 8.55 -0.89 18.78
CA GLY A 90 8.35 -1.99 19.71
C GLY A 90 7.07 -2.76 19.48
N CYS A 91 6.53 -2.70 18.27
CA CYS A 91 5.26 -3.33 17.95
C CYS A 91 5.42 -4.42 16.90
N SER A 92 6.25 -5.41 17.17
CA SER A 92 6.40 -6.52 16.24
C SER A 92 5.07 -7.21 16.01
N THR A 93 4.86 -7.68 14.79
CA THR A 93 3.62 -8.36 14.45
C THR A 93 3.56 -9.75 15.08
N GLY A 94 2.36 -10.16 15.46
CA GLY A 94 2.10 -11.52 15.81
C GLY A 94 1.66 -12.27 14.56
N GLU A 95 0.34 -12.39 14.37
CA GLU A 95 -0.19 -13.01 13.16
C GLU A 95 -0.38 -11.94 12.09
N VAL A 96 -0.08 -12.31 10.86
CA VAL A 96 -0.22 -11.39 9.73
C VAL A 96 -0.92 -12.12 8.60
N SER A 97 -1.89 -11.47 7.99
CA SER A 97 -2.53 -12.01 6.81
C SER A 97 -2.63 -10.93 5.75
N PHE A 98 -2.61 -11.35 4.49
CA PHE A 98 -2.68 -10.45 3.36
C PHE A 98 -3.83 -10.85 2.45
N LYS A 99 -4.45 -9.85 1.85
CA LYS A 99 -5.57 -10.09 0.95
C LYS A 99 -5.47 -9.09 -0.20
N SER A 100 -5.60 -9.60 -1.42
CA SER A 100 -5.63 -8.72 -2.57
C SER A 100 -6.98 -8.02 -2.63
N LEU A 101 -6.96 -6.73 -2.88
CA LEU A 101 -8.19 -5.94 -3.00
C LEU A 101 -8.58 -5.69 -4.45
N ASN A 102 -7.77 -6.14 -5.39
CA ASN A 102 -8.07 -5.97 -6.82
C ASN A 102 -8.89 -7.10 -7.39
#